data_0f63e6a7d5442bac54614999126c8f81
#
_entry.id   0f63e6a7d5442bac54614999126c8f81
#
_cell.length_a   1.000
_cell.length_b   1.000
_cell.length_c   1.000
_cell.angle_alpha   90.00
_cell.angle_beta   90.00
_cell.angle_gamma   90.00
#
_symmetry.space_group_name_H-M   'P 1'
#
loop_
_entity.id
_entity.type
_entity.pdbx_description
1 polymer ?
#
loop_
_entity_poly.entity_id
_entity_poly.type
_entity_poly.pdbx_seq_one_letter_code
_entity_poly.pdbx_strand_id
1 'polypeptide(L)'
;METLRRPLRIAILRFRNPFNVGAIIRVAHSFLVQEILLVGDEPYYERAAMGMQRYENLVKLPDEHALVAWARERKLPLVAFEREHARVDLWRAELPEACVMVFGSETSGVSEELLAQVDNIVAIPMYGINNSFPVTVAAGIAMAEWTRRHFVNIADAGVAVGTFEGSASPFGPPPATTSPLASLGLANPPAMVRGEQSSRAPHAKKT
;
A
#
# COMPACT_ATOMS: atom_id res chain seq x y z
N MET A 1 5.62 22.25 -9.51
CA MET A 1 4.45 22.01 -8.64
C MET A 1 4.89 20.99 -7.61
N GLU A 2 5.00 21.41 -6.37
CA GLU A 2 5.30 20.51 -5.26
C GLU A 2 4.07 19.61 -5.06
N THR A 3 4.23 18.32 -5.28
CA THR A 3 3.11 17.39 -5.10
C THR A 3 2.80 17.34 -3.62
N LEU A 4 1.57 17.60 -3.23
CA LEU A 4 1.13 17.55 -1.84
C LEU A 4 1.33 16.12 -1.30
N ARG A 5 2.39 15.90 -0.54
CA ARG A 5 2.66 14.63 0.13
C ARG A 5 2.09 14.63 1.53
N ARG A 6 1.66 13.46 1.98
CA ARG A 6 1.14 13.24 3.33
C ARG A 6 2.29 12.87 4.27
N PRO A 7 2.26 13.26 5.55
CA PRO A 7 3.37 13.04 6.48
C PRO A 7 3.53 11.58 6.94
N LEU A 8 3.07 10.63 6.13
CA LEU A 8 3.23 9.20 6.32
C LEU A 8 4.48 8.70 5.59
N ARG A 9 5.22 7.82 6.21
CA ARG A 9 6.34 7.08 5.61
C ARG A 9 6.12 5.59 5.75
N ILE A 10 6.66 4.84 4.80
CA ILE A 10 6.56 3.39 4.77
C ILE A 10 7.97 2.81 4.77
N ALA A 11 8.30 2.00 5.74
CA ALA A 11 9.53 1.22 5.75
C ALA A 11 9.25 -0.21 5.32
N ILE A 12 9.96 -0.66 4.31
CA ILE A 12 9.87 -1.99 3.73
C ILE A 12 11.16 -2.73 4.09
N LEU A 13 11.03 -3.69 5.02
CA LEU A 13 12.15 -4.52 5.41
C LEU A 13 12.37 -5.61 4.37
N ARG A 14 13.61 -6.10 4.24
CA ARG A 14 14.05 -7.18 3.36
C ARG A 14 12.94 -8.12 2.90
N PHE A 15 12.46 -7.98 1.67
CA PHE A 15 11.49 -8.92 1.11
C PHE A 15 12.20 -9.99 0.29
N ARG A 16 11.88 -11.24 0.59
CA ARG A 16 12.30 -12.37 -0.22
C ARG A 16 11.70 -12.32 -1.62
N ASN A 17 10.50 -11.75 -1.74
CA ASN A 17 9.85 -11.56 -3.03
C ASN A 17 10.00 -10.10 -3.52
N PRO A 18 10.90 -9.83 -4.48
CA PRO A 18 11.15 -8.48 -4.99
C PRO A 18 9.92 -7.83 -5.66
N PHE A 19 8.93 -8.64 -6.05
CA PHE A 19 7.66 -8.16 -6.60
C PHE A 19 6.86 -7.36 -5.57
N ASN A 20 6.86 -7.79 -4.30
CA ASN A 20 6.08 -7.14 -3.25
C ASN A 20 6.54 -5.70 -2.97
N VAL A 21 7.84 -5.44 -3.06
CA VAL A 21 8.38 -4.06 -2.92
C VAL A 21 7.77 -3.14 -3.98
N GLY A 22 7.84 -3.53 -5.25
CA GLY A 22 7.25 -2.74 -6.33
C GLY A 22 5.74 -2.55 -6.19
N ALA A 23 5.02 -3.59 -5.76
CA ALA A 23 3.59 -3.53 -5.52
C ALA A 23 3.24 -2.56 -4.37
N ILE A 24 4.02 -2.56 -3.27
CA ILE A 24 3.83 -1.60 -2.17
C ILE A 24 4.13 -0.17 -2.63
N ILE A 25 5.18 0.06 -3.40
CA ILE A 25 5.48 1.38 -3.98
C ILE A 25 4.26 1.91 -4.76
N ARG A 26 3.64 1.05 -5.58
CA ARG A 26 2.44 1.42 -6.32
C ARG A 26 1.26 1.76 -5.40
N VAL A 27 1.04 1.00 -4.35
CA VAL A 27 -0.02 1.27 -3.36
C VAL A 27 0.27 2.56 -2.60
N ALA A 28 1.50 2.76 -2.15
CA ALA A 28 1.95 3.94 -1.42
C ALA A 28 1.75 5.24 -2.24
N HIS A 29 1.99 5.17 -3.56
CA HIS A 29 1.69 6.28 -4.47
C HIS A 29 0.23 6.72 -4.38
N SER A 30 -0.72 5.79 -4.29
CA SER A 30 -2.16 6.10 -4.21
C SER A 30 -2.54 6.83 -2.92
N PHE A 31 -1.72 6.71 -1.87
CA PHE A 31 -1.93 7.38 -0.59
C PHE A 31 -1.04 8.62 -0.41
N LEU A 32 -0.27 9.00 -1.42
CA LEU A 32 0.61 10.17 -1.41
C LEU A 32 1.60 10.17 -0.23
N VAL A 33 2.15 9.02 0.11
CA VAL A 33 3.13 8.91 1.21
C VAL A 33 4.35 9.81 0.92
N GLN A 34 4.95 10.34 1.96
CA GLN A 34 6.04 11.31 1.82
C GLN A 34 7.33 10.64 1.35
N GLU A 35 7.66 9.48 1.91
CA GLU A 35 8.89 8.74 1.63
C GLU A 35 8.64 7.23 1.78
N ILE A 36 9.36 6.45 0.99
CA ILE A 36 9.38 4.99 1.08
C ILE A 36 10.80 4.57 1.40
N LEU A 37 10.99 3.97 2.56
CA LEU A 37 12.27 3.54 3.08
C LEU A 37 12.50 2.07 2.69
N LEU A 38 13.46 1.83 1.83
CA LEU A 38 13.86 0.48 1.41
C LEU A 38 15.01 0.04 2.32
N VAL A 39 14.75 -0.92 3.20
CA VAL A 39 15.71 -1.40 4.21
C VAL A 39 16.34 -2.70 3.77
N GLY A 40 17.63 -2.67 3.48
CA GLY A 40 18.42 -3.75 2.89
C GLY A 40 18.88 -3.41 1.48
N ASP A 41 19.80 -4.21 0.96
CA ASP A 41 20.45 -3.99 -0.33
C ASP A 41 19.84 -4.83 -1.47
N GLU A 42 18.79 -5.62 -1.19
CA GLU A 42 18.17 -6.48 -2.18
C GLU A 42 17.50 -5.66 -3.28
N PRO A 43 17.74 -6.02 -4.55
CA PRO A 43 17.05 -5.40 -5.67
C PRO A 43 15.56 -5.76 -5.65
N TYR A 44 14.70 -4.84 -6.06
CA TYR A 44 13.28 -5.12 -6.24
C TYR A 44 12.88 -5.12 -7.72
N TYR A 45 11.73 -5.72 -8.01
CA TYR A 45 11.20 -5.80 -9.36
C TYR A 45 10.44 -4.53 -9.73
N GLU A 46 11.11 -3.59 -10.38
CA GLU A 46 10.56 -2.26 -10.71
C GLU A 46 9.26 -2.29 -11.53
N ARG A 47 9.07 -3.29 -12.40
CA ARG A 47 7.86 -3.41 -13.21
C ARG A 47 6.60 -3.59 -12.37
N ALA A 48 6.71 -4.15 -11.16
CA ALA A 48 5.58 -4.28 -10.26
C ALA A 48 5.08 -2.92 -9.73
N ALA A 49 5.93 -1.91 -9.71
CA ALA A 49 5.55 -0.54 -9.35
C ALA A 49 4.81 0.19 -10.48
N MET A 50 4.73 -0.40 -11.69
CA MET A 50 4.03 0.17 -12.85
C MET A 50 4.46 1.61 -13.20
N GLY A 51 5.73 1.93 -12.98
CA GLY A 51 6.31 3.26 -13.23
C GLY A 51 6.15 4.24 -12.07
N MET A 52 5.41 3.92 -11.02
CA MET A 52 5.17 4.84 -9.89
C MET A 52 6.43 5.14 -9.09
N GLN A 53 7.43 4.26 -9.09
CA GLN A 53 8.71 4.51 -8.43
C GLN A 53 9.41 5.79 -8.91
N ARG A 54 9.07 6.29 -10.09
CA ARG A 54 9.64 7.53 -10.65
C ARG A 54 9.08 8.79 -9.99
N TYR A 55 7.95 8.67 -9.32
CA TYR A 55 7.25 9.75 -8.65
C TYR A 55 7.38 9.70 -7.14
N GLU A 56 8.00 8.62 -6.61
CA GLU A 56 8.15 8.40 -5.19
C GLU A 56 9.55 8.79 -4.71
N ASN A 57 9.60 9.32 -3.48
CA ASN A 57 10.86 9.54 -2.79
C ASN A 57 11.31 8.24 -2.13
N LEU A 58 12.22 7.52 -2.81
CA LEU A 58 12.76 6.25 -2.34
C LEU A 58 14.07 6.50 -1.58
N VAL A 59 14.08 6.20 -0.29
CA VAL A 59 15.27 6.29 0.57
C VAL A 59 15.81 4.88 0.81
N LYS A 60 17.06 4.63 0.48
CA LYS A 60 17.73 3.36 0.76
C LYS A 60 18.42 3.41 2.11
N LEU A 61 18.17 2.42 2.94
CA LEU A 61 18.81 2.24 4.24
C LEU A 61 19.45 0.85 4.29
N PRO A 62 20.70 0.73 4.75
CA PRO A 62 21.42 -0.54 4.68
C PRO A 62 20.80 -1.62 5.56
N ASP A 63 20.24 -1.25 6.72
CA ASP A 63 19.70 -2.18 7.71
C ASP A 63 18.67 -1.53 8.64
N GLU A 64 18.13 -2.34 9.57
CA GLU A 64 17.15 -1.91 10.56
C GLU A 64 17.72 -0.90 11.57
N HIS A 65 19.02 -0.96 11.89
CA HIS A 65 19.66 0.03 12.77
C HIS A 65 19.67 1.42 12.12
N ALA A 66 19.96 1.46 10.82
CA ALA A 66 19.90 2.69 10.04
C ALA A 66 18.46 3.24 9.98
N LEU A 67 17.44 2.37 9.89
CA LEU A 67 16.04 2.78 9.96
C LEU A 67 15.71 3.45 11.29
N VAL A 68 16.10 2.84 12.40
CA VAL A 68 15.86 3.39 13.74
C VAL A 68 16.58 4.73 13.92
N ALA A 69 17.85 4.82 13.52
CA ALA A 69 18.62 6.06 13.58
C ALA A 69 17.98 7.16 12.73
N TRP A 70 17.56 6.83 11.51
CA TRP A 70 16.91 7.74 10.58
C TRP A 70 15.59 8.29 11.13
N ALA A 71 14.77 7.44 11.77
CA ALA A 71 13.50 7.84 12.36
C ALA A 71 13.70 8.71 13.61
N ARG A 72 14.64 8.33 14.48
CA ARG A 72 14.97 9.09 15.72
C ARG A 72 15.48 10.49 15.43
N GLU A 73 16.37 10.63 14.45
CA GLU A 73 16.90 11.93 14.01
C GLU A 73 15.76 12.88 13.59
N ARG A 74 14.70 12.34 12.99
CA ARG A 74 13.53 13.08 12.50
C ARG A 74 12.38 13.15 13.51
N LYS A 75 12.56 12.55 14.69
CA LYS A 75 11.54 12.45 15.73
C LYS A 75 10.23 11.82 15.24
N LEU A 76 10.35 10.82 14.38
CA LEU A 76 9.22 10.10 13.81
C LEU A 76 9.01 8.79 14.56
N PRO A 77 7.81 8.55 15.11
CA PRO A 77 7.49 7.28 15.70
C PRO A 77 7.46 6.15 14.67
N LEU A 78 7.99 5.00 15.09
CA LEU A 78 7.97 3.76 14.34
C LEU A 78 6.76 2.92 14.77
N VAL A 79 5.90 2.55 13.83
CA VAL A 79 4.73 1.70 14.06
C VAL A 79 4.90 0.43 13.26
N ALA A 80 5.23 -0.69 13.92
CA ALA A 80 5.40 -1.98 13.27
C ALA A 80 4.05 -2.68 13.09
N PHE A 81 3.86 -3.29 11.92
CA PHE A 81 2.71 -4.13 11.63
C PHE A 81 3.12 -5.59 11.72
N GLU A 82 2.89 -6.17 12.90
CA GLU A 82 3.25 -7.55 13.22
C GLU A 82 2.17 -8.17 14.11
N ARG A 83 1.72 -9.38 13.76
CA ARG A 83 0.60 -10.01 14.48
C ARG A 83 1.01 -10.64 15.81
N GLU A 84 2.10 -11.39 15.81
CA GLU A 84 2.48 -12.23 16.95
C GLU A 84 2.90 -11.43 18.17
N HIS A 85 3.47 -10.25 17.96
CA HIS A 85 3.95 -9.37 19.01
C HIS A 85 3.07 -8.13 19.21
N ALA A 86 1.87 -8.12 18.59
CA ALA A 86 1.00 -6.97 18.63
C ALA A 86 0.57 -6.63 20.06
N ARG A 87 0.61 -5.34 20.37
CA ARG A 87 0.13 -4.77 21.63
C ARG A 87 -1.31 -4.29 21.52
N VAL A 88 -1.76 -4.02 20.28
CA VAL A 88 -3.07 -3.43 20.01
C VAL A 88 -3.51 -3.80 18.58
N ASP A 89 -4.81 -3.87 18.36
CA ASP A 89 -5.36 -4.00 17.02
C ASP A 89 -5.43 -2.67 16.27
N LEU A 90 -5.42 -2.73 14.94
CA LEU A 90 -5.41 -1.56 14.06
C LEU A 90 -6.56 -0.58 14.33
N TRP A 91 -7.74 -1.10 14.69
CA TRP A 91 -8.93 -0.25 14.89
C TRP A 91 -8.85 0.60 16.15
N ARG A 92 -8.04 0.18 17.13
CA ARG A 92 -7.83 0.85 18.42
C ARG A 92 -6.46 1.51 18.54
N ALA A 93 -5.51 1.11 17.67
CA ALA A 93 -4.15 1.64 17.70
C ALA A 93 -4.15 3.17 17.53
N GLU A 94 -3.30 3.85 18.25
CA GLU A 94 -2.92 5.21 17.90
C GLU A 94 -2.01 5.14 16.67
N LEU A 95 -2.41 5.83 15.60
CA LEU A 95 -1.62 6.01 14.39
C LEU A 95 -1.29 7.50 14.28
N PRO A 96 -0.09 7.94 14.66
CA PRO A 96 0.28 9.35 14.57
C PRO A 96 0.18 9.88 13.13
N GLU A 97 -0.16 11.15 12.98
CA GLU A 97 -0.25 11.78 11.65
C GLU A 97 1.10 11.72 10.91
N ALA A 98 2.19 12.05 11.62
CA ALA A 98 3.54 11.87 11.09
C ALA A 98 4.18 10.63 11.74
N CYS A 99 4.34 9.56 10.98
CA CYS A 99 4.95 8.31 11.46
C CYS A 99 5.62 7.54 10.33
N VAL A 100 6.33 6.48 10.72
CA VAL A 100 6.87 5.47 9.81
C VAL A 100 6.16 4.14 10.10
N MET A 101 5.40 3.64 9.15
CA MET A 101 4.83 2.30 9.21
C MET A 101 5.86 1.28 8.73
N VAL A 102 6.13 0.28 9.54
CA VAL A 102 7.15 -0.75 9.29
C VAL A 102 6.48 -2.06 8.94
N PHE A 103 6.83 -2.61 7.77
CA PHE A 103 6.34 -3.90 7.29
C PHE A 103 7.49 -4.89 7.17
N GLY A 104 7.38 -6.00 7.89
CA GLY A 104 8.35 -7.08 7.90
C GLY A 104 8.31 -7.95 6.65
N SER A 105 9.31 -8.80 6.50
CA SER A 105 9.36 -9.79 5.41
C SER A 105 8.31 -10.89 5.62
N GLU A 106 7.92 -11.57 4.52
CA GLU A 106 6.93 -12.65 4.57
C GLU A 106 7.41 -13.89 5.34
N THR A 107 8.71 -14.03 5.51
CA THR A 107 9.32 -15.22 6.12
C THR A 107 9.74 -15.03 7.57
N SER A 108 10.26 -13.85 7.91
CA SER A 108 10.81 -13.57 9.24
C SER A 108 10.07 -12.48 9.99
N GLY A 109 9.06 -11.84 9.35
CA GLY A 109 8.38 -10.70 9.97
C GLY A 109 9.33 -9.53 10.23
N VAL A 110 9.11 -8.85 11.32
CA VAL A 110 9.98 -7.81 11.88
C VAL A 110 10.88 -8.45 12.93
N SER A 111 12.17 -8.11 12.95
CA SER A 111 13.11 -8.69 13.92
C SER A 111 12.75 -8.31 15.36
N GLU A 112 13.06 -9.16 16.33
CA GLU A 112 12.85 -8.86 17.75
C GLU A 112 13.64 -7.63 18.20
N GLU A 113 14.83 -7.42 17.64
CA GLU A 113 15.67 -6.25 17.87
C GLU A 113 14.96 -4.97 17.44
N LEU A 114 14.32 -4.96 16.28
CA LEU A 114 13.55 -3.80 15.81
C LEU A 114 12.25 -3.64 16.59
N LEU A 115 11.54 -4.74 16.89
CA LEU A 115 10.32 -4.71 17.72
C LEU A 115 10.54 -4.14 19.12
N ALA A 116 11.74 -4.31 19.67
CA ALA A 116 12.11 -3.70 20.95
C ALA A 116 12.35 -2.17 20.86
N GLN A 117 12.51 -1.63 19.65
CA GLN A 117 12.85 -0.23 19.39
C GLN A 117 11.73 0.58 18.75
N VAL A 118 10.63 -0.06 18.33
CA VAL A 118 9.46 0.62 17.77
C VAL A 118 8.55 1.15 18.88
N ASP A 119 7.84 2.24 18.59
CA ASP A 119 6.94 2.89 19.54
C ASP A 119 5.63 2.10 19.73
N ASN A 120 5.15 1.44 18.66
CA ASN A 120 3.95 0.62 18.72
C ASN A 120 4.06 -0.60 17.81
N ILE A 121 3.38 -1.69 18.21
CA ILE A 121 3.25 -2.92 17.41
C ILE A 121 1.76 -3.19 17.25
N VAL A 122 1.30 -3.18 16.00
CA VAL A 122 -0.11 -3.19 15.63
C VAL A 122 -0.43 -4.44 14.83
N ALA A 123 -1.52 -5.14 15.20
CA ALA A 123 -2.08 -6.22 14.40
C ALA A 123 -3.24 -5.74 13.54
N ILE A 124 -3.30 -6.19 12.31
CA ILE A 124 -4.51 -6.09 11.50
C ILE A 124 -5.43 -7.26 11.89
N PRO A 125 -6.65 -7.01 12.41
CA PRO A 125 -7.56 -8.08 12.81
C PRO A 125 -7.91 -8.99 11.64
N MET A 126 -7.84 -10.30 11.88
CA MET A 126 -8.23 -11.34 10.95
C MET A 126 -9.25 -12.26 11.60
N TYR A 127 -10.29 -12.62 10.85
CA TYR A 127 -11.41 -13.40 11.35
C TYR A 127 -11.50 -14.79 10.71
N GLY A 128 -10.61 -15.08 9.78
CA GLY A 128 -10.48 -16.38 9.14
C GLY A 128 -9.44 -17.27 9.81
N ILE A 129 -9.23 -18.46 9.24
CA ILE A 129 -8.23 -19.43 9.71
C ILE A 129 -6.80 -19.09 9.25
N ASN A 130 -6.64 -18.17 8.34
CA ASN A 130 -5.32 -17.71 7.88
C ASN A 130 -4.57 -16.98 8.98
N ASN A 131 -3.28 -17.16 9.00
CA ASN A 131 -2.41 -16.56 10.01
C ASN A 131 -1.73 -15.26 9.57
N SER A 132 -1.81 -14.88 8.29
CA SER A 132 -1.20 -13.65 7.77
C SER A 132 -1.93 -13.14 6.54
N PHE A 133 -1.86 -11.84 6.32
CA PHE A 133 -2.13 -11.22 5.02
C PHE A 133 -0.87 -11.22 4.15
N PRO A 134 -1.00 -11.27 2.83
CA PRO A 134 0.10 -10.83 1.97
C PRO A 134 0.55 -9.41 2.39
N VAL A 135 1.86 -9.18 2.47
CA VAL A 135 2.38 -7.91 2.99
C VAL A 135 1.88 -6.68 2.21
N THR A 136 1.67 -6.82 0.90
CA THR A 136 1.09 -5.76 0.06
C THR A 136 -0.34 -5.40 0.47
N VAL A 137 -1.13 -6.39 0.89
CA VAL A 137 -2.50 -6.20 1.40
C VAL A 137 -2.45 -5.55 2.78
N ALA A 138 -1.58 -6.04 3.66
CA ALA A 138 -1.39 -5.46 5.00
C ALA A 138 -1.00 -3.97 4.90
N ALA A 139 -0.05 -3.63 4.04
CA ALA A 139 0.36 -2.25 3.79
C ALA A 139 -0.81 -1.40 3.25
N GLY A 140 -1.59 -1.93 2.32
CA GLY A 140 -2.77 -1.25 1.78
C GLY A 140 -3.83 -0.96 2.85
N ILE A 141 -4.15 -1.95 3.70
CA ILE A 141 -5.12 -1.79 4.80
C ILE A 141 -4.63 -0.75 5.81
N ALA A 142 -3.36 -0.81 6.22
CA ALA A 142 -2.79 0.13 7.18
C ALA A 142 -2.79 1.58 6.66
N MET A 143 -2.37 1.79 5.41
CA MET A 143 -2.37 3.11 4.77
C MET A 143 -3.80 3.63 4.57
N ALA A 144 -4.76 2.79 4.21
CA ALA A 144 -6.15 3.16 4.05
C ALA A 144 -6.75 3.62 5.38
N GLU A 145 -6.52 2.88 6.46
CA GLU A 145 -7.02 3.23 7.79
C GLU A 145 -6.37 4.52 8.31
N TRP A 146 -5.06 4.70 8.12
CA TRP A 146 -4.38 5.94 8.47
C TRP A 146 -4.96 7.14 7.70
N THR A 147 -5.18 6.97 6.39
CA THR A 147 -5.77 8.01 5.54
C THR A 147 -7.18 8.35 6.00
N ARG A 148 -7.99 7.35 6.33
CA ARG A 148 -9.35 7.55 6.86
C ARG A 148 -9.35 8.40 8.14
N ARG A 149 -8.37 8.21 9.01
CA ARG A 149 -8.30 8.94 10.29
C ARG A 149 -7.87 10.39 10.13
N HIS A 150 -6.91 10.64 9.25
CA HIS A 150 -6.27 11.95 9.15
C HIS A 150 -6.79 12.82 8.00
N PHE A 151 -7.48 12.22 7.02
CA PHE A 151 -7.93 12.90 5.80
C PHE A 151 -9.37 12.53 5.46
N VAL A 152 -10.28 12.72 6.43
CA VAL A 152 -11.72 12.37 6.32
C VAL A 152 -12.41 13.14 5.20
N ASN A 153 -11.90 14.31 4.80
CA ASN A 153 -12.43 15.12 3.73
C ASN A 153 -11.51 15.12 2.51
N ILE A 154 -11.56 14.06 1.72
CA ILE A 154 -10.83 13.97 0.44
C ILE A 154 -11.27 15.11 -0.51
N ALA A 155 -12.50 15.59 -0.39
CA ALA A 155 -13.01 16.76 -1.12
C ALA A 155 -12.24 18.04 -0.78
N ASP A 156 -11.86 18.23 0.49
CA ASP A 156 -11.09 19.40 0.93
C ASP A 156 -9.62 19.32 0.49
N ALA A 157 -9.13 18.13 0.18
CA ALA A 157 -7.79 17.90 -0.33
C ALA A 157 -7.66 18.16 -1.85
N GLY A 158 -8.73 18.56 -2.51
CA GLY A 158 -8.75 18.79 -3.97
C GLY A 158 -8.64 17.52 -4.80
N VAL A 159 -8.78 16.35 -4.18
CA VAL A 159 -8.83 15.06 -4.86
C VAL A 159 -10.30 14.70 -5.04
N ALA A 160 -10.85 14.98 -6.21
CA ALA A 160 -12.18 14.51 -6.56
C ALA A 160 -12.20 12.98 -6.56
N VAL A 161 -12.96 12.39 -5.62
CA VAL A 161 -13.31 10.98 -5.69
C VAL A 161 -14.38 10.84 -6.78
N GLY A 162 -14.01 10.33 -7.91
CA GLY A 162 -14.94 10.00 -8.94
C GLY A 162 -14.80 10.83 -10.21
N THR A 163 -14.84 10.11 -11.28
CA THR A 163 -14.87 10.54 -12.69
C THR A 163 -13.63 11.31 -13.16
N PHE A 164 -12.64 10.55 -13.61
CA PHE A 164 -11.69 11.05 -14.61
C PHE A 164 -12.45 11.34 -15.92
N GLU A 165 -13.32 12.33 -15.90
CA GLU A 165 -13.80 12.93 -17.11
C GLU A 165 -12.84 14.04 -17.52
N GLY A 166 -11.88 13.69 -18.37
CA GLY A 166 -11.21 14.62 -19.26
C GLY A 166 -10.30 15.69 -18.67
N SER A 167 -10.02 15.73 -17.37
CA SER A 167 -9.03 16.66 -16.83
C SER A 167 -7.63 16.06 -16.90
N ALA A 168 -6.71 16.79 -17.47
CA ALA A 168 -5.31 16.39 -17.56
C ALA A 168 -4.80 15.95 -16.18
N SER A 169 -4.25 14.72 -16.12
CA SER A 169 -3.56 14.23 -14.93
C SER A 169 -2.59 15.31 -14.43
N PRO A 170 -2.55 15.64 -13.14
CA PRO A 170 -1.55 16.55 -12.59
C PRO A 170 -0.12 16.08 -12.84
N PHE A 171 0.06 14.84 -13.28
CA PHE A 171 1.33 14.22 -13.62
C PHE A 171 1.65 14.25 -15.13
N GLY A 172 0.86 14.98 -15.95
CA GLY A 172 0.98 14.96 -17.41
C GLY A 172 0.41 13.68 -18.05
N PRO A 173 0.35 13.62 -19.38
CA PRO A 173 -0.06 12.39 -20.04
C PRO A 173 0.94 11.28 -19.70
N PRO A 174 0.46 10.05 -19.42
CA PRO A 174 1.35 8.94 -19.22
C PRO A 174 2.25 8.81 -20.47
N PRO A 175 3.54 8.47 -20.28
CA PRO A 175 4.41 8.19 -21.43
C PRO A 175 3.69 7.16 -22.29
N ALA A 176 3.68 7.35 -23.62
CA ALA A 176 3.02 6.45 -24.57
C ALA A 176 3.50 5.01 -24.31
N THR A 177 2.69 4.26 -23.58
CA THR A 177 2.93 2.83 -23.34
C THR A 177 2.44 2.09 -24.57
N THR A 178 3.36 1.64 -25.40
CA THR A 178 3.10 0.47 -26.23
C THR A 178 2.63 -0.63 -25.28
N SER A 179 1.36 -1.04 -25.43
CA SER A 179 0.77 -2.10 -24.61
C SER A 179 1.70 -3.33 -24.59
N PRO A 180 2.11 -3.83 -23.40
CA PRO A 180 2.92 -5.04 -23.34
C PRO A 180 2.25 -6.26 -23.98
N LEU A 181 0.92 -6.24 -24.13
CA LEU A 181 0.14 -7.30 -24.78
C LEU A 181 0.25 -7.27 -26.30
N ALA A 182 0.43 -6.10 -26.90
CA ALA A 182 0.63 -5.98 -28.36
C ALA A 182 1.96 -6.60 -28.80
N SER A 183 2.99 -6.58 -27.97
CA SER A 183 4.28 -7.20 -28.24
C SER A 183 4.30 -8.73 -28.12
N LEU A 184 3.27 -9.32 -27.50
CA LEU A 184 3.12 -10.76 -27.31
C LEU A 184 2.15 -11.42 -28.32
N GLY A 185 1.60 -10.67 -29.28
CA GLY A 185 0.67 -11.22 -30.29
C GLY A 185 -0.65 -11.73 -29.71
N LEU A 186 -1.00 -11.36 -28.47
CA LEU A 186 -2.25 -11.77 -27.83
C LEU A 186 -3.34 -10.76 -28.18
N ALA A 187 -4.36 -11.22 -28.91
CA ALA A 187 -5.56 -10.44 -29.17
C ALA A 187 -6.32 -10.15 -27.87
N ASN A 188 -6.89 -8.95 -27.76
CA ASN A 188 -7.77 -8.61 -26.64
C ASN A 188 -8.90 -9.65 -26.54
N PRO A 189 -9.23 -10.14 -25.35
CA PRO A 189 -10.40 -10.99 -25.17
C PRO A 189 -11.67 -10.22 -25.58
N PRO A 190 -12.65 -10.89 -26.20
CA PRO A 190 -13.88 -10.24 -26.61
C PRO A 190 -14.58 -9.63 -25.39
N ALA A 191 -15.17 -8.45 -25.57
CA ALA A 191 -15.95 -7.78 -24.53
C ALA A 191 -17.05 -8.73 -24.03
N MET A 192 -17.13 -8.91 -22.70
CA MET A 192 -18.23 -9.67 -22.09
C MET A 192 -19.55 -8.99 -22.43
N VAL A 193 -20.36 -9.67 -23.24
CA VAL A 193 -21.75 -9.29 -23.47
C VAL A 193 -22.49 -9.48 -22.15
N ARG A 194 -23.05 -8.42 -21.58
CA ARG A 194 -23.95 -8.51 -20.45
C ARG A 194 -25.18 -9.31 -20.87
N GLY A 195 -25.32 -10.52 -20.34
CA GLY A 195 -26.50 -11.34 -20.52
C GLY A 195 -27.75 -10.64 -19.97
N GLU A 196 -28.78 -10.54 -20.78
CA GLU A 196 -30.10 -10.08 -20.40
C GLU A 196 -30.63 -10.94 -19.24
N GLN A 197 -31.06 -10.29 -18.17
CA GLN A 197 -31.78 -10.95 -17.08
C GLN A 197 -33.16 -11.36 -17.60
N SER A 198 -33.33 -12.67 -17.88
CA SER A 198 -34.62 -13.30 -18.13
C SER A 198 -35.46 -13.22 -16.85
N SER A 199 -36.55 -12.46 -16.91
CA SER A 199 -37.60 -12.40 -15.90
C SER A 199 -38.31 -13.76 -15.78
N ARG A 200 -38.05 -14.49 -14.69
CA ARG A 200 -38.90 -15.65 -14.30
C ARG A 200 -40.06 -15.17 -13.42
N ALA A 201 -41.26 -15.36 -13.95
CA ALA A 201 -42.53 -15.19 -13.25
C ALA A 201 -42.66 -16.18 -12.06
N PRO A 202 -43.43 -15.81 -11.00
CA PRO A 202 -43.59 -16.69 -9.81
C PRO A 202 -44.55 -17.82 -10.09
N HIS A 203 -44.14 -19.05 -9.72
CA HIS A 203 -45.00 -20.21 -9.70
C HIS A 203 -46.01 -20.13 -8.55
N ALA A 204 -47.30 -20.14 -8.90
CA ALA A 204 -48.44 -20.27 -7.98
C ALA A 204 -48.42 -21.64 -7.31
N LYS A 205 -48.61 -21.66 -5.97
CA LYS A 205 -48.96 -22.85 -5.19
C LYS A 205 -50.36 -23.31 -5.57
N LYS A 206 -50.52 -24.59 -5.86
CA LYS A 206 -51.78 -25.33 -5.76
C LYS A 206 -51.66 -26.37 -4.67
N THR A 207 -52.59 -26.25 -3.75
CA THR A 207 -53.15 -27.22 -2.78
C THR A 207 -52.40 -28.54 -2.59
#